data_32ec56f66ec3254c94745b8365567775
#
_entry.id   32ec56f66ec3254c94745b8365567775
#
_cell.length_a   1.000
_cell.length_b   1.000
_cell.length_c   1.000
_cell.angle_alpha   90.00
_cell.angle_beta   90.00
_cell.angle_gamma   90.00
#
_symmetry.space_group_name_H-M   'P 1'
#
loop_
_entity.id
_entity.type
_entity.pdbx_description
1 polymer ?
#
loop_
_entity_poly.entity_id
_entity_poly.type
_entity_poly.pdbx_seq_one_letter_code
_entity_poly.pdbx_strand_id
1 'polypeptide(L)'
;MQDSLSIDQARRVVLAAQQFHAAPASPKSASALAAIVRRLGVVQMDSVNVLVRSHYLPLFSRCGPYRRELLEEAAYEPKQRALFEYWGHEASLLPLESYPLFRWRMERARRGEGTWGRLKRFVTEHRETVAAVLEQIRERGPLGAGEIAGASRGPGGWWGWSESKEILEWLFWTGQVTTARRRNFERLYDLTERVLPSALLAQEVSKEHAQRELMKISARALGVATLRDLRDYFRLPTQDAAQRLKECVEEGELIPVTVEGWKQTAYRHRDATCPRAVSASALLSPFDSLIWERQRTERLFGFHFRLEIYTPAHKRQHGYYVLPFLHEGRLVGRLDLKSDRESGRLQVKGGSVEAGVKESTVIEPLREELSSLAK
;
A
#
# COMPACT_ATOMS: atom_id res chain seq x y z
N MET A 1 14.98 29.44 14.03
CA MET A 1 15.33 29.17 12.61
C MET A 1 14.65 27.88 12.20
N GLN A 2 13.97 27.87 11.05
CA GLN A 2 13.36 26.65 10.53
C GLN A 2 14.49 25.71 10.05
N ASP A 3 14.49 24.44 10.46
CA ASP A 3 15.47 23.45 10.01
C ASP A 3 15.44 23.35 8.48
N SER A 4 16.63 23.39 7.85
CA SER A 4 16.78 23.26 6.40
C SER A 4 17.48 21.97 6.05
N LEU A 5 16.98 21.27 5.05
CA LEU A 5 17.54 20.03 4.52
C LEU A 5 17.98 20.24 3.06
N SER A 6 19.18 19.78 2.72
CA SER A 6 19.52 19.61 1.31
C SER A 6 18.66 18.50 0.69
N ILE A 7 18.56 18.46 -0.65
CA ILE A 7 17.80 17.40 -1.33
C ILE A 7 18.38 16.01 -1.02
N ASP A 8 19.70 15.88 -0.88
CA ASP A 8 20.33 14.61 -0.53
C ASP A 8 20.07 14.19 0.93
N GLN A 9 19.99 15.14 1.86
CA GLN A 9 19.54 14.85 3.23
C GLN A 9 18.09 14.40 3.24
N ALA A 10 17.20 15.07 2.51
CA ALA A 10 15.80 14.69 2.41
C ALA A 10 15.64 13.27 1.84
N ARG A 11 16.41 12.88 0.80
CA ARG A 11 16.43 11.50 0.27
C ARG A 11 16.85 10.50 1.33
N ARG A 12 17.93 10.76 2.07
CA ARG A 12 18.41 9.85 3.13
C ARG A 12 17.37 9.69 4.25
N VAL A 13 16.72 10.77 4.67
CA VAL A 13 15.63 10.72 5.65
C VAL A 13 14.48 9.85 5.15
N VAL A 14 14.04 10.06 3.91
CA VAL A 14 12.96 9.28 3.30
C VAL A 14 13.32 7.81 3.19
N LEU A 15 14.51 7.50 2.69
CA LEU A 15 14.95 6.12 2.50
C LEU A 15 15.14 5.39 3.83
N ALA A 16 15.63 6.07 4.87
CA ALA A 16 15.69 5.52 6.21
C ALA A 16 14.29 5.23 6.79
N ALA A 17 13.34 6.16 6.62
CA ALA A 17 11.95 5.97 7.02
C ALA A 17 11.29 4.78 6.31
N GLN A 18 11.62 4.58 5.03
CA GLN A 18 11.14 3.49 4.18
C GLN A 18 11.97 2.20 4.30
N GLN A 19 12.86 2.12 5.30
CA GLN A 19 13.65 0.92 5.63
C GLN A 19 14.70 0.51 4.58
N PHE A 20 15.23 1.47 3.82
CA PHE A 20 16.32 1.25 2.86
C PHE A 20 17.70 1.68 3.39
N HIS A 21 17.88 1.80 4.71
CA HIS A 21 19.12 2.26 5.33
C HIS A 21 20.02 1.14 5.89
N ALA A 22 19.49 -0.06 6.00
CA ALA A 22 20.19 -1.23 6.50
C ALA A 22 20.22 -2.35 5.45
N ALA A 23 21.14 -3.29 5.59
CA ALA A 23 21.15 -4.49 4.77
C ALA A 23 19.84 -5.28 4.96
N PRO A 24 19.28 -5.85 3.89
CA PRO A 24 18.10 -6.68 3.97
C PRO A 24 18.29 -7.85 4.92
N ALA A 25 17.33 -8.10 5.79
CA ALA A 25 17.30 -9.26 6.69
C ALA A 25 16.00 -10.03 6.48
N SER A 26 16.11 -11.24 5.93
CA SER A 26 14.95 -12.10 5.67
C SER A 26 14.20 -12.44 6.97
N PRO A 27 12.91 -12.09 7.06
CA PRO A 27 12.07 -12.41 8.20
C PRO A 27 11.86 -13.93 8.29
N LYS A 28 11.96 -14.46 9.52
CA LYS A 28 11.77 -15.90 9.79
C LYS A 28 10.39 -16.23 10.37
N SER A 29 9.54 -15.23 10.59
CA SER A 29 8.21 -15.40 11.16
C SER A 29 7.22 -14.37 10.61
N ALA A 30 5.93 -14.70 10.69
CA ALA A 30 4.84 -13.80 10.32
C ALA A 30 4.90 -12.47 11.10
N SER A 31 5.24 -12.52 12.40
CA SER A 31 5.38 -11.31 13.23
C SER A 31 6.55 -10.42 12.81
N ALA A 32 7.67 -11.00 12.41
CA ALA A 32 8.81 -10.24 11.89
C ALA A 32 8.48 -9.55 10.56
N LEU A 33 7.73 -10.23 9.67
CA LEU A 33 7.27 -9.65 8.43
C LEU A 33 6.23 -8.53 8.69
N ALA A 34 5.29 -8.75 9.60
CA ALA A 34 4.30 -7.75 10.01
C ALA A 34 4.95 -6.48 10.60
N ALA A 35 6.12 -6.60 11.24
CA ALA A 35 6.87 -5.44 11.73
C ALA A 35 7.32 -4.50 10.59
N ILE A 36 7.65 -5.03 9.42
CA ILE A 36 7.94 -4.23 8.22
C ILE A 36 6.68 -3.46 7.80
N VAL A 37 5.53 -4.15 7.75
CA VAL A 37 4.24 -3.51 7.42
C VAL A 37 3.86 -2.44 8.45
N ARG A 38 4.09 -2.67 9.75
CA ARG A 38 3.87 -1.65 10.80
C ARG A 38 4.69 -0.40 10.58
N ARG A 39 5.93 -0.55 10.17
CA ARG A 39 6.80 0.60 9.88
C ARG A 39 6.29 1.40 8.69
N LEU A 40 5.81 0.75 7.65
CA LEU A 40 5.20 1.38 6.48
C LEU A 40 3.78 1.88 6.77
N GLY A 41 3.07 1.26 7.71
CA GLY A 41 1.67 1.55 8.02
C GLY A 41 0.67 0.99 7.02
N VAL A 42 1.10 0.66 5.80
CA VAL A 42 0.24 0.14 4.73
C VAL A 42 1.05 -0.54 3.64
N VAL A 43 0.51 -1.61 3.07
CA VAL A 43 1.01 -2.22 1.82
C VAL A 43 -0.15 -2.34 0.84
N GLN A 44 -0.05 -1.68 -0.30
CA GLN A 44 -1.09 -1.73 -1.32
C GLN A 44 -1.18 -3.12 -1.94
N MET A 45 -2.40 -3.63 -2.05
CA MET A 45 -2.72 -4.88 -2.74
C MET A 45 -3.26 -4.58 -4.13
N ASP A 46 -2.74 -5.29 -5.12
CA ASP A 46 -3.26 -5.22 -6.48
C ASP A 46 -3.34 -6.60 -7.11
N SER A 47 -4.25 -6.75 -8.07
CA SER A 47 -4.44 -8.00 -8.82
C SER A 47 -3.33 -8.30 -9.82
N VAL A 48 -2.51 -7.29 -10.16
CA VAL A 48 -1.37 -7.44 -11.07
C VAL A 48 -0.43 -8.55 -10.59
N ASN A 49 -0.13 -9.49 -11.50
CA ASN A 49 0.64 -10.71 -11.23
C ASN A 49 1.61 -11.00 -12.39
N VAL A 50 2.45 -10.02 -12.72
CA VAL A 50 3.42 -10.15 -13.83
C VAL A 50 4.66 -10.93 -13.37
N LEU A 51 5.18 -10.62 -12.18
CA LEU A 51 6.24 -11.38 -11.51
C LEU A 51 5.62 -12.30 -10.46
N VAL A 52 5.18 -11.69 -9.38
CA VAL A 52 4.30 -12.24 -8.35
C VAL A 52 3.16 -11.25 -8.14
N ARG A 53 2.19 -11.51 -7.27
CA ARG A 53 1.23 -10.49 -6.86
C ARG A 53 1.98 -9.28 -6.31
N SER A 54 1.61 -8.09 -6.77
CA SER A 54 2.39 -6.86 -6.59
C SER A 54 2.69 -6.50 -5.13
N HIS A 55 1.84 -6.90 -4.19
CA HIS A 55 2.00 -6.61 -2.75
C HIS A 55 3.12 -7.40 -2.05
N TYR A 56 3.64 -8.46 -2.66
CA TYR A 56 4.83 -9.15 -2.12
C TYR A 56 6.12 -8.36 -2.36
N LEU A 57 6.19 -7.59 -3.45
CA LEU A 57 7.41 -6.92 -3.88
C LEU A 57 7.86 -5.78 -2.94
N PRO A 58 6.98 -4.92 -2.36
CA PRO A 58 7.40 -3.90 -1.40
C PRO A 58 8.10 -4.46 -0.16
N LEU A 59 7.72 -5.66 0.26
CA LEU A 59 8.37 -6.35 1.38
C LEU A 59 9.72 -6.93 0.92
N PHE A 60 9.74 -7.60 -0.24
CA PHE A 60 10.96 -8.11 -0.85
C PHE A 60 12.03 -7.02 -1.01
N SER A 61 11.66 -5.84 -1.51
CA SER A 61 12.59 -4.72 -1.70
C SER A 61 13.26 -4.26 -0.40
N ARG A 62 12.69 -4.57 0.76
CA ARG A 62 13.20 -4.17 2.08
C ARG A 62 13.91 -5.27 2.83
N CYS A 63 13.46 -6.50 2.68
CA CYS A 63 13.99 -7.62 3.47
C CYS A 63 14.69 -8.70 2.63
N GLY A 64 14.74 -8.56 1.30
CA GLY A 64 15.24 -9.60 0.42
C GLY A 64 14.27 -10.78 0.29
N PRO A 65 14.75 -11.96 -0.16
CA PRO A 65 13.94 -13.15 -0.33
C PRO A 65 13.30 -13.60 0.99
N TYR A 66 12.00 -13.92 0.94
CA TYR A 66 11.26 -14.43 2.09
C TYR A 66 10.17 -15.42 1.64
N ARG A 67 9.73 -16.27 2.56
CA ARG A 67 8.59 -17.17 2.33
C ARG A 67 7.30 -16.37 2.27
N ARG A 68 6.59 -16.40 1.15
CA ARG A 68 5.34 -15.63 0.93
C ARG A 68 4.24 -16.04 1.91
N GLU A 69 4.26 -17.30 2.36
CA GLU A 69 3.34 -17.85 3.36
C GLU A 69 3.37 -17.03 4.66
N LEU A 70 4.51 -16.42 5.02
CA LEU A 70 4.60 -15.56 6.21
C LEU A 70 3.67 -14.33 6.12
N LEU A 71 3.44 -13.79 4.92
CA LEU A 71 2.48 -12.70 4.73
C LEU A 71 1.05 -13.20 4.83
N GLU A 72 0.76 -14.36 4.25
CA GLU A 72 -0.55 -15.01 4.37
C GLU A 72 -0.87 -15.38 5.83
N GLU A 73 0.10 -15.92 6.55
CA GLU A 73 0.00 -16.21 7.99
C GLU A 73 -0.29 -14.93 8.79
N ALA A 74 0.47 -13.85 8.55
CA ALA A 74 0.28 -12.57 9.23
C ALA A 74 -1.08 -11.93 8.92
N ALA A 75 -1.63 -12.15 7.71
CA ALA A 75 -2.88 -11.54 7.28
C ALA A 75 -4.12 -12.37 7.64
N TYR A 76 -4.02 -13.73 7.58
CA TYR A 76 -5.21 -14.57 7.56
C TYR A 76 -5.21 -15.71 8.59
N GLU A 77 -4.05 -16.13 9.13
CA GLU A 77 -4.03 -17.20 10.12
C GLU A 77 -4.48 -16.66 11.49
N PRO A 78 -5.58 -17.17 12.09
CA PRO A 78 -6.19 -16.58 13.28
C PRO A 78 -5.24 -16.39 14.46
N LYS A 79 -4.32 -17.37 14.69
CA LYS A 79 -3.35 -17.32 15.79
C LYS A 79 -2.15 -16.39 15.54
N GLN A 80 -1.91 -16.04 14.29
CA GLN A 80 -0.76 -15.22 13.86
C GLN A 80 -1.19 -13.89 13.24
N ARG A 81 -2.51 -13.64 13.12
CA ARG A 81 -3.06 -12.45 12.49
C ARG A 81 -2.52 -11.18 13.14
N ALA A 82 -1.77 -10.42 12.37
CA ALA A 82 -1.21 -9.14 12.72
C ALA A 82 -1.58 -8.04 11.70
N LEU A 83 -2.27 -8.45 10.62
CA LEU A 83 -2.70 -7.58 9.53
C LEU A 83 -4.18 -7.80 9.22
N PHE A 84 -4.82 -6.81 8.62
CA PHE A 84 -6.17 -6.91 8.06
C PHE A 84 -6.24 -6.19 6.72
N GLU A 85 -7.25 -6.53 5.91
CA GLU A 85 -7.50 -5.83 4.65
C GLU A 85 -8.51 -4.72 4.85
N TYR A 86 -8.22 -3.57 4.26
CA TYR A 86 -9.19 -2.48 4.10
C TYR A 86 -8.71 -1.47 3.04
N TRP A 87 -9.51 -0.45 2.80
CA TRP A 87 -9.18 0.69 1.94
C TRP A 87 -8.29 1.67 2.71
N GLY A 88 -6.96 1.46 2.62
CA GLY A 88 -5.92 2.33 3.17
C GLY A 88 -5.50 3.40 2.18
N HIS A 89 -4.49 3.13 1.38
CA HIS A 89 -4.14 3.93 0.20
C HIS A 89 -5.09 3.60 -0.96
N GLU A 90 -5.15 2.36 -1.34
CA GLU A 90 -6.18 1.69 -2.16
C GLU A 90 -6.57 0.42 -1.39
N ALA A 91 -6.93 -0.70 -2.05
CA ALA A 91 -7.03 -1.98 -1.37
C ALA A 91 -5.67 -2.30 -0.72
N SER A 92 -5.64 -2.54 0.57
CA SER A 92 -4.39 -2.61 1.33
C SER A 92 -4.40 -3.67 2.42
N LEU A 93 -3.22 -4.19 2.74
CA LEU A 93 -2.92 -4.80 4.02
C LEU A 93 -2.46 -3.70 5.00
N LEU A 94 -3.04 -3.70 6.17
CA LEU A 94 -2.86 -2.71 7.23
C LEU A 94 -2.50 -3.43 8.54
N PRO A 95 -1.69 -2.83 9.41
CA PRO A 95 -1.45 -3.35 10.75
C PRO A 95 -2.78 -3.50 11.52
N LEU A 96 -2.97 -4.63 12.17
CA LEU A 96 -4.23 -4.98 12.85
C LEU A 96 -4.63 -3.93 13.89
N GLU A 97 -3.67 -3.41 14.63
CA GLU A 97 -3.86 -2.37 15.64
C GLU A 97 -4.34 -1.03 15.05
N SER A 98 -4.24 -0.82 13.75
CA SER A 98 -4.74 0.39 13.09
C SER A 98 -6.23 0.31 12.72
N TYR A 99 -6.89 -0.84 12.91
CA TYR A 99 -8.32 -1.01 12.57
C TYR A 99 -9.23 0.10 13.14
N PRO A 100 -9.12 0.50 14.43
CA PRO A 100 -9.98 1.55 14.99
C PRO A 100 -9.83 2.90 14.26
N LEU A 101 -8.65 3.16 13.67
CA LEU A 101 -8.37 4.39 12.93
C LEU A 101 -9.11 4.49 11.58
N PHE A 102 -9.73 3.39 11.13
CA PHE A 102 -10.51 3.36 9.88
C PHE A 102 -12.02 3.32 10.12
N ARG A 103 -12.51 3.18 11.36
CA ARG A 103 -13.94 3.07 11.68
C ARG A 103 -14.75 4.30 11.21
N TRP A 104 -14.21 5.51 11.34
CA TRP A 104 -14.85 6.72 10.83
C TRP A 104 -15.13 6.65 9.32
N ARG A 105 -14.26 5.95 8.55
CA ARG A 105 -14.43 5.74 7.10
C ARG A 105 -15.53 4.72 6.85
N MET A 106 -15.60 3.66 7.65
CA MET A 106 -16.66 2.66 7.61
C MET A 106 -18.03 3.28 7.90
N GLU A 107 -18.11 4.17 8.88
CA GLU A 107 -19.34 4.89 9.21
C GLU A 107 -19.74 5.89 8.12
N ARG A 108 -18.82 6.60 7.54
CA ARG A 108 -19.09 7.42 6.34
C ARG A 108 -19.68 6.57 5.23
N ALA A 109 -19.10 5.40 4.98
CA ALA A 109 -19.62 4.47 3.99
C ALA A 109 -21.07 4.04 4.29
N ARG A 110 -21.40 3.73 5.55
CA ARG A 110 -22.78 3.42 5.99
C ARG A 110 -23.77 4.55 5.68
N ARG A 111 -23.33 5.81 5.80
CA ARG A 111 -24.13 6.98 5.39
C ARG A 111 -24.14 7.21 3.88
N GLY A 112 -23.46 6.34 3.11
CA GLY A 112 -23.32 6.46 1.65
C GLY A 112 -22.40 7.59 1.22
N GLU A 113 -21.44 7.97 2.07
CA GLU A 113 -20.44 8.98 1.79
C GLU A 113 -19.07 8.32 1.53
N GLY A 114 -18.32 8.84 0.54
CA GLY A 114 -16.95 8.35 0.25
C GLY A 114 -16.88 6.97 -0.40
N THR A 115 -18.01 6.42 -0.83
CA THR A 115 -18.11 5.22 -1.67
C THR A 115 -18.41 5.59 -3.12
N TRP A 116 -18.25 4.65 -4.05
CA TRP A 116 -18.65 4.90 -5.43
C TRP A 116 -20.17 5.16 -5.52
N GLY A 117 -20.57 6.21 -6.20
CA GLY A 117 -21.99 6.63 -6.28
C GLY A 117 -22.91 5.54 -6.85
N ARG A 118 -22.41 4.69 -7.75
CA ARG A 118 -23.09 3.50 -8.27
C ARG A 118 -23.39 2.51 -7.15
N LEU A 119 -22.41 2.22 -6.29
CA LEU A 119 -22.54 1.28 -5.19
C LEU A 119 -23.58 1.74 -4.16
N LYS A 120 -23.58 3.03 -3.82
CA LYS A 120 -24.60 3.62 -2.94
C LYS A 120 -26.00 3.44 -3.49
N ARG A 121 -26.22 3.76 -4.77
CA ARG A 121 -27.55 3.62 -5.42
C ARG A 121 -28.01 2.18 -5.40
N PHE A 122 -27.14 1.27 -5.85
CA PHE A 122 -27.41 -0.17 -5.88
C PHE A 122 -27.89 -0.69 -4.53
N VAL A 123 -27.14 -0.42 -3.46
CA VAL A 123 -27.48 -0.91 -2.10
C VAL A 123 -28.77 -0.29 -1.57
N THR A 124 -29.06 0.96 -1.91
CA THR A 124 -30.33 1.62 -1.51
C THR A 124 -31.55 0.94 -2.17
N GLU A 125 -31.39 0.49 -3.40
CA GLU A 125 -32.43 -0.21 -4.18
C GLU A 125 -32.57 -1.68 -3.78
N HIS A 126 -31.50 -2.32 -3.22
CA HIS A 126 -31.44 -3.77 -2.93
C HIS A 126 -31.23 -4.09 -1.44
N ARG A 127 -31.82 -3.32 -0.51
CA ARG A 127 -31.60 -3.48 0.94
C ARG A 127 -31.88 -4.87 1.49
N GLU A 128 -32.96 -5.50 1.01
CA GLU A 128 -33.35 -6.85 1.44
C GLU A 128 -32.32 -7.89 0.97
N THR A 129 -31.82 -7.75 -0.25
CA THR A 129 -30.78 -8.63 -0.79
C THR A 129 -29.48 -8.48 -0.01
N VAL A 130 -29.10 -7.25 0.37
CA VAL A 130 -27.91 -6.98 1.21
C VAL A 130 -28.05 -7.67 2.58
N ALA A 131 -29.23 -7.58 3.20
CA ALA A 131 -29.50 -8.24 4.48
C ALA A 131 -29.44 -9.77 4.35
N ALA A 132 -30.03 -10.32 3.28
CA ALA A 132 -30.00 -11.77 3.01
C ALA A 132 -28.58 -12.28 2.77
N VAL A 133 -27.72 -11.54 2.08
CA VAL A 133 -26.31 -11.90 1.89
C VAL A 133 -25.56 -11.89 3.22
N LEU A 134 -25.78 -10.89 4.07
CA LEU A 134 -25.16 -10.81 5.39
C LEU A 134 -25.60 -11.99 6.28
N GLU A 135 -26.87 -12.40 6.21
CA GLU A 135 -27.37 -13.57 6.93
C GLU A 135 -26.74 -14.87 6.44
N GLN A 136 -26.57 -15.05 5.12
CA GLN A 136 -25.87 -16.21 4.57
C GLN A 136 -24.42 -16.30 5.13
N ILE A 137 -23.71 -15.16 5.23
CA ILE A 137 -22.37 -15.14 5.83
C ILE A 137 -22.45 -15.51 7.31
N ARG A 138 -23.48 -15.03 8.04
CA ARG A 138 -23.68 -15.35 9.45
C ARG A 138 -23.90 -16.84 9.69
N GLU A 139 -24.69 -17.47 8.85
CA GLU A 139 -25.03 -18.90 8.98
C GLU A 139 -23.92 -19.83 8.52
N ARG A 140 -23.24 -19.50 7.41
CA ARG A 140 -22.36 -20.44 6.71
C ARG A 140 -20.86 -20.18 6.93
N GLY A 141 -20.50 -19.03 7.50
CA GLY A 141 -19.12 -18.63 7.70
C GLY A 141 -18.51 -17.95 6.45
N PRO A 142 -17.18 -18.02 6.23
CA PRO A 142 -16.53 -17.27 5.17
C PRO A 142 -17.00 -17.68 3.78
N LEU A 143 -17.54 -16.71 2.99
CA LEU A 143 -18.03 -16.91 1.63
C LEU A 143 -17.35 -15.97 0.63
N GLY A 144 -17.09 -16.51 -0.56
CA GLY A 144 -16.75 -15.73 -1.75
C GLY A 144 -17.97 -15.32 -2.55
N ALA A 145 -17.79 -14.41 -3.50
CA ALA A 145 -18.90 -13.88 -4.31
C ALA A 145 -19.65 -14.97 -5.10
N GLY A 146 -18.94 -16.00 -5.54
CA GLY A 146 -19.54 -17.11 -6.29
C GLY A 146 -20.31 -18.13 -5.42
N GLU A 147 -20.21 -18.02 -4.08
CA GLU A 147 -20.84 -18.94 -3.12
C GLU A 147 -22.14 -18.37 -2.51
N ILE A 148 -22.45 -17.11 -2.81
CA ILE A 148 -23.70 -16.46 -2.39
C ILE A 148 -24.87 -17.03 -3.18
N ALA A 149 -25.82 -17.66 -2.47
CA ALA A 149 -27.01 -18.24 -3.08
C ALA A 149 -27.93 -17.14 -3.63
N GLY A 150 -28.51 -17.34 -4.82
CA GLY A 150 -29.36 -16.38 -5.49
C GLY A 150 -28.62 -15.25 -6.20
N ALA A 151 -27.30 -15.27 -6.21
CA ALA A 151 -26.51 -14.28 -6.94
C ALA A 151 -26.69 -14.45 -8.46
N SER A 152 -27.31 -13.47 -9.11
CA SER A 152 -27.39 -13.44 -10.57
C SER A 152 -26.06 -12.94 -11.16
N ARG A 153 -25.64 -13.56 -12.26
CA ARG A 153 -24.58 -12.98 -13.09
C ARG A 153 -25.21 -11.85 -13.90
N GLY A 154 -25.03 -10.60 -13.48
CA GLY A 154 -25.51 -9.46 -14.26
C GLY A 154 -24.95 -9.46 -15.70
N PRO A 155 -25.67 -8.89 -16.66
CA PRO A 155 -25.18 -8.68 -18.00
C PRO A 155 -24.02 -7.71 -17.94
N GLY A 156 -22.81 -8.20 -18.02
CA GLY A 156 -21.62 -7.39 -17.96
C GLY A 156 -20.56 -7.93 -18.88
N GLY A 157 -20.04 -7.07 -19.73
CA GLY A 157 -18.81 -7.32 -20.43
C GLY A 157 -17.67 -7.59 -19.43
N TRP A 158 -16.44 -7.69 -19.90
CA TRP A 158 -15.25 -8.09 -19.15
C TRP A 158 -15.00 -7.38 -17.79
N TRP A 159 -15.71 -6.26 -17.53
CA TRP A 159 -15.66 -5.46 -16.29
C TRP A 159 -16.99 -5.41 -15.54
N GLY A 160 -17.96 -6.26 -15.90
CA GLY A 160 -19.23 -6.32 -15.20
C GLY A 160 -19.08 -6.97 -13.83
N TRP A 161 -19.34 -6.20 -12.77
CA TRP A 161 -19.46 -6.72 -11.42
C TRP A 161 -20.73 -7.51 -11.30
N SER A 162 -20.67 -8.70 -10.73
CA SER A 162 -21.88 -9.42 -10.34
C SER A 162 -22.51 -8.73 -9.12
N GLU A 163 -23.81 -8.82 -8.98
CA GLU A 163 -24.57 -8.25 -7.86
C GLU A 163 -23.98 -8.65 -6.50
N SER A 164 -23.65 -9.94 -6.32
CA SER A 164 -23.01 -10.43 -5.10
C SER A 164 -21.67 -9.74 -4.78
N LYS A 165 -20.89 -9.37 -5.79
CA LYS A 165 -19.66 -8.62 -5.58
C LYS A 165 -19.93 -7.20 -5.11
N GLU A 166 -20.92 -6.53 -5.66
CA GLU A 166 -21.29 -5.17 -5.23
C GLU A 166 -21.79 -5.17 -3.78
N ILE A 167 -22.59 -6.18 -3.39
CA ILE A 167 -23.07 -6.35 -2.01
C ILE A 167 -21.92 -6.61 -1.06
N LEU A 168 -21.04 -7.58 -1.38
CA LEU A 168 -19.89 -7.91 -0.55
C LEU A 168 -18.91 -6.73 -0.42
N GLU A 169 -18.72 -5.97 -1.49
CA GLU A 169 -17.88 -4.78 -1.47
C GLU A 169 -18.49 -3.69 -0.55
N TRP A 170 -19.81 -3.52 -0.57
CA TRP A 170 -20.50 -2.62 0.35
C TRP A 170 -20.38 -3.06 1.80
N LEU A 171 -20.64 -4.32 2.09
CA LEU A 171 -20.53 -4.89 3.44
C LEU A 171 -19.09 -4.75 3.98
N PHE A 172 -18.10 -4.91 3.10
CA PHE A 172 -16.69 -4.69 3.41
C PHE A 172 -16.37 -3.20 3.66
N TRP A 173 -16.84 -2.30 2.79
CA TRP A 173 -16.67 -0.85 2.98
C TRP A 173 -17.26 -0.36 4.30
N THR A 174 -18.42 -0.89 4.68
CA THR A 174 -19.11 -0.53 5.93
C THR A 174 -18.55 -1.23 7.16
N GLY A 175 -17.59 -2.15 6.98
CA GLY A 175 -16.95 -2.89 8.07
C GLY A 175 -17.86 -3.91 8.74
N GLN A 176 -18.98 -4.32 8.10
CA GLN A 176 -19.84 -5.41 8.60
C GLN A 176 -19.19 -6.77 8.38
N VAL A 177 -18.48 -6.90 7.26
CA VAL A 177 -17.62 -8.05 6.97
C VAL A 177 -16.20 -7.60 6.74
N THR A 178 -15.26 -8.53 6.93
CA THR A 178 -13.84 -8.35 6.59
C THR A 178 -13.34 -9.59 5.86
N THR A 179 -12.13 -9.52 5.30
CA THR A 179 -11.48 -10.67 4.67
C THR A 179 -11.03 -11.65 5.74
N ALA A 180 -11.66 -12.81 5.80
CA ALA A 180 -11.25 -13.90 6.68
C ALA A 180 -9.99 -14.60 6.14
N ARG A 181 -9.97 -14.87 4.84
CA ARG A 181 -8.84 -15.45 4.09
C ARG A 181 -9.01 -15.21 2.59
N ARG A 182 -8.00 -15.59 1.81
CA ARG A 182 -8.08 -15.59 0.35
C ARG A 182 -7.98 -17.00 -0.23
N ARG A 183 -8.65 -17.21 -1.36
CA ARG A 183 -8.56 -18.42 -2.17
C ARG A 183 -8.26 -18.00 -3.61
N ASN A 184 -7.11 -18.35 -4.15
CA ASN A 184 -6.67 -17.91 -5.49
C ASN A 184 -6.81 -16.39 -5.71
N PHE A 185 -6.51 -15.60 -4.69
CA PHE A 185 -6.67 -14.16 -4.64
C PHE A 185 -8.12 -13.65 -4.50
N GLU A 186 -9.14 -14.50 -4.58
CA GLU A 186 -10.50 -14.14 -4.21
C GLU A 186 -10.61 -13.93 -2.70
N ARG A 187 -11.30 -12.87 -2.26
CA ARG A 187 -11.62 -12.65 -0.85
C ARG A 187 -12.73 -13.60 -0.42
N LEU A 188 -12.53 -14.27 0.71
CA LEU A 188 -13.59 -14.94 1.44
C LEU A 188 -13.94 -14.05 2.64
N TYR A 189 -15.16 -13.55 2.66
CA TYR A 189 -15.64 -12.61 3.65
C TYR A 189 -16.35 -13.30 4.79
N ASP A 190 -16.04 -12.89 6.03
CA ASP A 190 -16.80 -13.29 7.23
C ASP A 190 -17.13 -12.07 8.08
N LEU A 191 -18.01 -12.27 9.05
CA LEU A 191 -18.37 -11.20 10.00
C LEU A 191 -17.14 -10.64 10.69
N THR A 192 -17.06 -9.32 10.76
CA THR A 192 -15.90 -8.65 11.34
C THR A 192 -15.64 -9.08 12.78
N GLU A 193 -16.71 -9.30 13.59
CA GLU A 193 -16.63 -9.76 14.96
C GLU A 193 -16.15 -11.20 15.13
N ARG A 194 -16.18 -12.02 14.07
CA ARG A 194 -15.61 -13.39 14.10
C ARG A 194 -14.12 -13.39 13.74
N VAL A 195 -13.72 -12.45 12.91
CA VAL A 195 -12.37 -12.42 12.33
C VAL A 195 -11.40 -11.59 13.15
N LEU A 196 -11.87 -10.48 13.72
CA LEU A 196 -11.04 -9.53 14.46
C LEU A 196 -11.26 -9.63 15.98
N PRO A 197 -10.20 -9.39 16.78
CA PRO A 197 -10.31 -9.46 18.24
C PRO A 197 -11.35 -8.48 18.81
N SER A 198 -12.20 -8.95 19.73
CA SER A 198 -13.23 -8.13 20.36
C SER A 198 -12.68 -6.91 21.09
N ALA A 199 -11.51 -7.03 21.74
CA ALA A 199 -10.83 -5.92 22.39
C ALA A 199 -10.44 -4.80 21.40
N LEU A 200 -10.17 -5.12 20.14
CA LEU A 200 -9.89 -4.14 19.11
C LEU A 200 -11.19 -3.47 18.63
N LEU A 201 -12.25 -4.25 18.47
CA LEU A 201 -13.56 -3.76 18.05
C LEU A 201 -14.24 -2.87 19.09
N ALA A 202 -13.92 -3.08 20.38
CA ALA A 202 -14.43 -2.27 21.48
C ALA A 202 -13.78 -0.89 21.62
N GLN A 203 -12.65 -0.64 20.91
CA GLN A 203 -11.97 0.65 20.98
C GLN A 203 -12.78 1.72 20.23
N GLU A 204 -13.20 2.73 20.97
CA GLU A 204 -13.83 3.92 20.40
C GLU A 204 -12.79 5.00 20.14
N VAL A 205 -12.72 5.45 18.89
CA VAL A 205 -11.76 6.46 18.45
C VAL A 205 -12.52 7.53 17.66
N SER A 206 -12.41 8.79 18.09
CA SER A 206 -13.03 9.89 17.33
C SER A 206 -12.40 10.03 15.94
N LYS A 207 -13.17 10.55 15.00
CA LYS A 207 -12.69 10.80 13.63
C LYS A 207 -11.40 11.65 13.63
N GLU A 208 -11.39 12.69 14.45
CA GLU A 208 -10.28 13.65 14.54
C GLU A 208 -9.01 12.97 15.06
N HIS A 209 -9.14 12.19 16.13
CA HIS A 209 -8.01 11.43 16.67
C HIS A 209 -7.51 10.38 15.66
N ALA A 210 -8.41 9.63 15.05
CA ALA A 210 -8.06 8.64 14.03
C ALA A 210 -7.28 9.26 12.85
N GLN A 211 -7.74 10.38 12.33
CA GLN A 211 -7.09 11.08 11.23
C GLN A 211 -5.73 11.65 11.64
N ARG A 212 -5.59 12.14 12.89
CA ARG A 212 -4.32 12.62 13.43
C ARG A 212 -3.30 11.48 13.56
N GLU A 213 -3.71 10.34 14.09
CA GLU A 213 -2.84 9.15 14.15
C GLU A 213 -2.45 8.64 12.76
N LEU A 214 -3.37 8.60 11.80
CA LEU A 214 -3.04 8.28 10.40
C LEU A 214 -2.05 9.28 9.78
N MET A 215 -2.15 10.58 10.13
CA MET A 215 -1.18 11.59 9.71
C MET A 215 0.22 11.32 10.29
N LYS A 216 0.31 10.95 11.58
CA LYS A 216 1.57 10.58 12.25
C LYS A 216 2.19 9.32 11.63
N ILE A 217 1.36 8.31 11.33
CA ILE A 217 1.82 7.08 10.64
C ILE A 217 2.36 7.43 9.25
N SER A 218 1.65 8.28 8.48
CA SER A 218 2.14 8.76 7.17
C SER A 218 3.49 9.46 7.30
N ALA A 219 3.63 10.35 8.27
CA ALA A 219 4.86 11.10 8.48
C ALA A 219 6.03 10.21 8.90
N ARG A 220 5.77 9.22 9.75
CA ARG A 220 6.77 8.21 10.15
C ARG A 220 7.24 7.37 8.96
N ALA A 221 6.32 6.96 8.10
CA ALA A 221 6.62 6.18 6.90
C ALA A 221 7.34 7.00 5.82
N LEU A 222 6.97 8.28 5.67
CA LEU A 222 7.55 9.16 4.65
C LEU A 222 8.82 9.91 5.10
N GLY A 223 9.07 10.00 6.43
CA GLY A 223 10.22 10.68 7.02
C GLY A 223 10.16 12.20 6.91
N VAL A 224 10.15 12.73 5.70
CA VAL A 224 9.92 14.12 5.35
C VAL A 224 8.99 14.22 4.15
N ALA A 225 7.96 15.08 4.23
CA ALA A 225 6.91 15.15 3.22
C ALA A 225 6.14 16.47 3.29
N THR A 226 5.48 16.87 2.21
CA THR A 226 4.53 17.99 2.20
C THR A 226 3.16 17.54 2.75
N LEU A 227 2.29 18.50 3.09
CA LEU A 227 0.90 18.18 3.46
C LEU A 227 0.19 17.31 2.42
N ARG A 228 0.44 17.59 1.13
CA ARG A 228 -0.14 16.79 0.03
C ARG A 228 0.30 15.34 0.11
N ASP A 229 1.59 15.08 0.32
CA ASP A 229 2.14 13.74 0.41
C ASP A 229 1.58 12.99 1.62
N LEU A 230 1.53 13.67 2.79
CA LEU A 230 1.03 13.12 4.05
C LEU A 230 -0.44 12.68 3.95
N ARG A 231 -1.30 13.56 3.38
CA ARG A 231 -2.73 13.23 3.23
C ARG A 231 -2.98 12.14 2.21
N ASP A 232 -2.17 12.09 1.14
CA ASP A 232 -2.32 11.12 0.07
C ASP A 232 -2.07 9.70 0.57
N TYR A 233 -1.16 9.53 1.53
CA TYR A 233 -0.75 8.23 2.07
C TYR A 233 -1.92 7.37 2.52
N PHE A 234 -2.91 7.96 3.21
CA PHE A 234 -4.15 7.31 3.63
C PHE A 234 -5.40 7.95 3.03
N ARG A 235 -5.30 8.69 1.93
CA ARG A 235 -6.43 9.34 1.26
C ARG A 235 -7.26 10.20 2.22
N LEU A 236 -6.62 10.98 3.10
CA LEU A 236 -7.34 11.88 4.00
C LEU A 236 -8.00 13.04 3.24
N PRO A 237 -9.22 13.47 3.62
CA PRO A 237 -9.86 14.63 3.03
C PRO A 237 -9.01 15.89 3.18
N THR A 238 -8.97 16.75 2.18
CA THR A 238 -8.08 17.92 2.15
C THR A 238 -8.30 18.87 3.32
N GLN A 239 -9.58 19.16 3.64
CA GLN A 239 -9.93 20.08 4.73
C GLN A 239 -9.52 19.51 6.09
N ASP A 240 -9.84 18.23 6.36
CA ASP A 240 -9.47 17.55 7.60
C ASP A 240 -7.95 17.48 7.75
N ALA A 241 -7.22 17.15 6.68
CA ALA A 241 -5.78 16.96 6.71
C ALA A 241 -5.01 18.23 7.12
N ALA A 242 -5.43 19.41 6.67
CA ALA A 242 -4.79 20.68 7.04
C ALA A 242 -4.90 20.94 8.55
N GLN A 243 -6.08 20.67 9.14
CA GLN A 243 -6.30 20.82 10.57
C GLN A 243 -5.50 19.78 11.38
N ARG A 244 -5.51 18.51 10.95
CA ARG A 244 -4.71 17.44 11.62
C ARG A 244 -3.22 17.71 11.57
N LEU A 245 -2.72 18.27 10.45
CA LEU A 245 -1.32 18.67 10.35
C LEU A 245 -0.96 19.75 11.38
N LYS A 246 -1.80 20.77 11.52
CA LYS A 246 -1.59 21.85 12.50
C LYS A 246 -1.49 21.26 13.91
N GLU A 247 -2.42 20.40 14.29
CA GLU A 247 -2.41 19.71 15.59
C GLU A 247 -1.14 18.89 15.80
N CYS A 248 -0.70 18.11 14.80
CA CYS A 248 0.54 17.34 14.90
C CYS A 248 1.79 18.24 15.04
N VAL A 249 1.79 19.43 14.48
CA VAL A 249 2.88 20.41 14.66
C VAL A 249 2.83 21.01 16.05
N GLU A 250 1.66 21.38 16.56
CA GLU A 250 1.46 21.89 17.92
C GLU A 250 1.85 20.86 18.99
N GLU A 251 1.61 19.59 18.73
CA GLU A 251 2.03 18.47 19.59
C GLU A 251 3.55 18.16 19.48
N GLY A 252 4.27 18.79 18.57
CA GLY A 252 5.70 18.54 18.33
C GLY A 252 6.01 17.19 17.63
N GLU A 253 5.00 16.52 17.11
CA GLU A 253 5.17 15.25 16.36
C GLU A 253 5.74 15.49 14.95
N LEU A 254 5.37 16.62 14.35
CA LEU A 254 5.80 17.06 13.03
C LEU A 254 6.51 18.39 13.13
N ILE A 255 7.71 18.45 12.60
CA ILE A 255 8.58 19.62 12.63
C ILE A 255 8.57 20.25 11.22
N PRO A 256 8.10 21.51 11.07
CA PRO A 256 8.19 22.24 9.81
C PRO A 256 9.64 22.42 9.40
N VAL A 257 9.97 22.06 8.15
CA VAL A 257 11.32 22.18 7.58
C VAL A 257 11.24 22.73 6.16
N THR A 258 12.33 23.34 5.70
CA THR A 258 12.52 23.65 4.29
C THR A 258 13.37 22.57 3.64
N VAL A 259 13.07 22.22 2.40
CA VAL A 259 13.90 21.30 1.61
C VAL A 259 14.36 22.04 0.36
N GLU A 260 15.64 21.94 0.06
CA GLU A 260 16.24 22.54 -1.12
C GLU A 260 15.46 22.18 -2.40
N GLY A 261 15.11 23.17 -3.20
CA GLY A 261 14.34 23.01 -4.43
C GLY A 261 12.83 22.77 -4.26
N TRP A 262 12.32 22.64 -3.04
CA TRP A 262 10.88 22.51 -2.81
C TRP A 262 10.22 23.87 -2.58
N LYS A 263 9.10 24.11 -3.24
CA LYS A 263 8.32 25.36 -3.08
C LYS A 263 7.43 25.36 -1.84
N GLN A 264 7.01 24.18 -1.40
CA GLN A 264 6.09 24.00 -0.28
C GLN A 264 6.88 23.69 0.99
N THR A 265 6.34 24.13 2.14
CA THR A 265 6.79 23.67 3.45
C THR A 265 6.71 22.14 3.52
N ALA A 266 7.79 21.54 3.96
CA ALA A 266 7.84 20.13 4.31
C ALA A 266 7.74 19.94 5.82
N TYR A 267 7.38 18.75 6.22
CA TYR A 267 7.23 18.35 7.61
C TYR A 267 8.03 17.09 7.83
N ARG A 268 8.93 17.13 8.80
CA ARG A 268 9.73 15.98 9.22
C ARG A 268 9.10 15.36 10.45
N HIS A 269 8.97 14.02 10.47
CA HIS A 269 8.60 13.31 11.70
C HIS A 269 9.70 13.53 12.76
N ARG A 270 9.34 13.78 14.02
CA ARG A 270 10.31 14.09 15.07
C ARG A 270 11.40 13.02 15.25
N ASP A 271 11.04 11.73 15.08
CA ASP A 271 11.96 10.59 15.20
C ASP A 271 12.64 10.21 13.87
N ALA A 272 12.45 11.01 12.81
CA ALA A 272 13.07 10.72 11.53
C ALA A 272 14.59 10.91 11.60
N THR A 273 15.33 9.87 11.25
CA THR A 273 16.79 9.87 11.22
C THR A 273 17.32 10.26 9.84
N CYS A 274 18.48 10.90 9.82
CA CYS A 274 19.22 11.22 8.60
C CYS A 274 20.56 10.46 8.63
N PRO A 275 20.64 9.22 8.10
CA PRO A 275 21.89 8.47 8.08
C PRO A 275 22.96 9.18 7.22
N ARG A 276 24.23 8.91 7.45
CA ARG A 276 25.33 9.51 6.67
C ARG A 276 25.31 9.05 5.22
N ALA A 277 24.96 7.79 4.98
CA ALA A 277 24.82 7.20 3.65
C ALA A 277 23.67 6.20 3.62
N VAL A 278 23.19 5.89 2.43
CA VAL A 278 22.24 4.81 2.13
C VAL A 278 22.82 4.02 0.98
N SER A 279 23.18 2.77 1.24
CA SER A 279 23.82 1.86 0.26
C SER A 279 22.86 0.82 -0.31
N ALA A 280 21.56 0.93 -0.04
CA ALA A 280 20.60 -0.05 -0.50
C ALA A 280 20.49 -0.10 -2.02
N SER A 281 20.36 -1.32 -2.55
CA SER A 281 19.91 -1.62 -3.90
C SER A 281 18.58 -2.34 -3.82
N ALA A 282 17.61 -1.97 -4.67
CA ALA A 282 16.32 -2.63 -4.73
C ALA A 282 15.58 -2.36 -6.03
N LEU A 283 14.88 -3.37 -6.55
CA LEU A 283 13.87 -3.20 -7.59
C LEU A 283 12.53 -2.90 -6.93
N LEU A 284 11.93 -1.76 -7.28
CA LEU A 284 10.72 -1.27 -6.64
C LEU A 284 9.47 -1.64 -7.42
N SER A 285 8.46 -2.18 -6.73
CA SER A 285 7.13 -2.37 -7.32
C SER A 285 6.54 -1.01 -7.72
N PRO A 286 5.81 -0.91 -8.85
CA PRO A 286 5.02 0.28 -9.17
C PRO A 286 4.03 0.71 -8.08
N PHE A 287 3.68 -0.20 -7.17
CA PHE A 287 2.77 0.00 -6.04
C PHE A 287 3.50 0.25 -4.70
N ASP A 288 4.82 0.44 -4.75
CA ASP A 288 5.62 0.72 -3.56
C ASP A 288 5.34 2.11 -3.01
N SER A 289 5.19 2.22 -1.68
CA SER A 289 4.88 3.48 -0.98
C SER A 289 5.95 4.56 -1.17
N LEU A 290 7.17 4.19 -1.52
CA LEU A 290 8.23 5.14 -1.84
C LEU A 290 7.92 5.95 -3.11
N ILE A 291 7.27 5.32 -4.11
CA ILE A 291 7.15 5.87 -5.48
C ILE A 291 5.72 6.04 -5.98
N TRP A 292 4.68 5.62 -5.26
CA TRP A 292 3.31 5.69 -5.76
C TRP A 292 2.78 7.12 -5.95
N GLU A 293 3.22 8.11 -5.15
CA GLU A 293 2.96 9.53 -5.42
C GLU A 293 4.02 10.10 -6.36
N ARG A 294 3.63 10.27 -7.62
CA ARG A 294 4.55 10.56 -8.73
C ARG A 294 5.25 11.89 -8.62
N GLN A 295 4.53 12.95 -8.19
CA GLN A 295 5.14 14.27 -8.04
C GLN A 295 6.16 14.30 -6.90
N ARG A 296 5.92 13.52 -5.83
CA ARG A 296 6.89 13.33 -4.76
C ARG A 296 8.13 12.58 -5.26
N THR A 297 7.93 11.51 -6.04
CA THR A 297 9.03 10.74 -6.64
C THR A 297 9.89 11.64 -7.54
N GLU A 298 9.27 12.44 -8.40
CA GLU A 298 9.97 13.38 -9.26
C GLU A 298 10.70 14.48 -8.46
N ARG A 299 10.05 15.03 -7.45
CA ARG A 299 10.61 16.08 -6.58
C ARG A 299 11.80 15.59 -5.75
N LEU A 300 11.77 14.31 -5.28
CA LEU A 300 12.85 13.72 -4.50
C LEU A 300 14.01 13.22 -5.36
N PHE A 301 13.72 12.54 -6.44
CA PHE A 301 14.72 11.77 -7.20
C PHE A 301 14.99 12.32 -8.59
N GLY A 302 14.25 13.33 -9.05
CA GLY A 302 14.29 13.75 -10.46
C GLY A 302 13.77 12.67 -11.42
N PHE A 303 13.04 11.69 -10.91
CA PHE A 303 12.64 10.49 -11.63
C PHE A 303 11.16 10.56 -12.02
N HIS A 304 10.91 10.78 -13.29
CA HIS A 304 9.55 10.77 -13.83
C HIS A 304 9.07 9.32 -14.00
N PHE A 305 8.06 8.91 -13.23
CA PHE A 305 7.54 7.55 -13.25
C PHE A 305 6.06 7.49 -13.62
N ARG A 306 5.72 6.60 -14.54
CA ARG A 306 4.35 6.28 -14.92
C ARG A 306 4.19 4.78 -15.17
N LEU A 307 3.19 4.19 -14.54
CA LEU A 307 2.85 2.80 -14.81
C LEU A 307 2.09 2.68 -16.14
N GLU A 308 2.58 1.84 -17.04
CA GLU A 308 2.08 1.74 -18.43
C GLU A 308 1.28 0.45 -18.71
N ILE A 309 0.87 -0.31 -17.69
CA ILE A 309 0.10 -1.55 -17.87
C ILE A 309 -1.23 -1.34 -18.63
N TYR A 310 -1.85 -0.16 -18.49
CA TYR A 310 -3.07 0.21 -19.20
C TYR A 310 -2.82 0.96 -20.51
N THR A 311 -1.55 1.22 -20.84
CA THR A 311 -1.17 1.90 -22.07
C THR A 311 -1.05 0.87 -23.21
N PRO A 312 -1.67 1.12 -24.39
CA PRO A 312 -1.48 0.25 -25.56
C PRO A 312 -0.01 0.03 -25.89
N ALA A 313 0.37 -1.17 -26.30
CA ALA A 313 1.77 -1.57 -26.48
C ALA A 313 2.59 -0.59 -27.32
N HIS A 314 2.03 -0.09 -28.43
CA HIS A 314 2.71 0.85 -29.36
C HIS A 314 2.91 2.26 -28.79
N LYS A 315 2.30 2.59 -27.63
CA LYS A 315 2.43 3.89 -26.95
C LYS A 315 3.25 3.82 -25.67
N ARG A 316 3.73 2.63 -25.27
CA ARG A 316 4.57 2.46 -24.10
C ARG A 316 5.96 3.00 -24.36
N GLN A 317 6.49 3.75 -23.42
CA GLN A 317 7.84 4.32 -23.49
C GLN A 317 8.88 3.40 -22.85
N HIS A 318 8.54 2.76 -21.74
CA HIS A 318 9.47 1.98 -20.94
C HIS A 318 9.12 0.49 -20.84
N GLY A 319 7.89 0.10 -21.13
CA GLY A 319 7.46 -1.30 -21.08
C GLY A 319 6.11 -1.53 -20.42
N TYR A 320 5.80 -2.79 -20.13
CA TYR A 320 4.51 -3.18 -19.55
C TYR A 320 4.51 -3.10 -18.02
N TYR A 321 5.47 -3.78 -17.38
CA TYR A 321 5.59 -3.82 -15.93
C TYR A 321 6.99 -3.40 -15.48
N VAL A 322 7.16 -2.10 -15.45
CA VAL A 322 8.46 -1.45 -15.24
C VAL A 322 8.71 -1.23 -13.76
N LEU A 323 9.83 -1.77 -13.27
CA LEU A 323 10.32 -1.58 -11.91
C LEU A 323 11.47 -0.55 -11.93
N PRO A 324 11.34 0.57 -11.20
CA PRO A 324 12.47 1.45 -10.93
C PRO A 324 13.55 0.75 -10.13
N PHE A 325 14.81 0.98 -10.48
CA PHE A 325 15.97 0.48 -9.75
C PHE A 325 16.53 1.56 -8.83
N LEU A 326 16.39 1.32 -7.52
CA LEU A 326 17.01 2.11 -6.47
C LEU A 326 18.43 1.58 -6.24
N HIS A 327 19.42 2.48 -6.27
CA HIS A 327 20.80 2.16 -5.93
C HIS A 327 21.48 3.39 -5.30
N GLU A 328 22.15 3.20 -4.18
CA GLU A 328 22.89 4.23 -3.45
C GLU A 328 22.10 5.54 -3.25
N GLY A 329 20.84 5.40 -2.88
CA GLY A 329 19.97 6.55 -2.57
C GLY A 329 19.37 7.27 -3.78
N ARG A 330 19.50 6.73 -5.00
CA ARG A 330 18.98 7.30 -6.25
C ARG A 330 18.18 6.28 -7.04
N LEU A 331 17.21 6.74 -7.82
CA LEU A 331 16.56 5.91 -8.84
C LEU A 331 17.38 6.01 -10.11
N VAL A 332 18.11 4.95 -10.42
CA VAL A 332 19.18 4.98 -11.44
C VAL A 332 18.82 4.26 -12.74
N GLY A 333 17.69 3.56 -12.77
CA GLY A 333 17.28 2.83 -13.97
C GLY A 333 15.86 2.29 -13.88
N ARG A 334 15.44 1.63 -14.95
CA ARG A 334 14.11 1.05 -15.16
C ARG A 334 14.25 -0.30 -15.84
N LEU A 335 13.48 -1.30 -15.38
CA LEU A 335 13.46 -2.62 -15.99
C LEU A 335 12.03 -3.09 -16.19
N ASP A 336 11.70 -3.46 -17.43
CA ASP A 336 10.47 -4.19 -17.74
C ASP A 336 10.72 -5.68 -17.56
N LEU A 337 10.07 -6.27 -16.55
CA LEU A 337 10.30 -7.64 -16.12
C LEU A 337 9.03 -8.48 -16.26
N LYS A 338 9.23 -9.77 -16.56
CA LYS A 338 8.15 -10.76 -16.61
C LYS A 338 8.61 -12.10 -16.08
N SER A 339 7.80 -12.74 -15.24
CA SER A 339 7.98 -14.15 -14.88
C SER A 339 7.42 -15.04 -15.98
N ASP A 340 8.26 -15.86 -16.58
CA ASP A 340 7.85 -16.97 -17.44
C ASP A 340 7.72 -18.22 -16.57
N ARG A 341 6.48 -18.49 -16.17
CA ARG A 341 6.17 -19.59 -15.23
C ARG A 341 6.31 -20.97 -15.85
N GLU A 342 6.18 -21.08 -17.16
CA GLU A 342 6.30 -22.35 -17.89
C GLU A 342 7.77 -22.80 -17.94
N SER A 343 8.68 -21.86 -18.23
CA SER A 343 10.11 -22.16 -18.28
C SER A 343 10.84 -21.94 -16.95
N GLY A 344 10.15 -21.42 -15.92
CA GLY A 344 10.76 -21.09 -14.61
C GLY A 344 11.82 -19.98 -14.71
N ARG A 345 11.65 -19.01 -15.62
CA ARG A 345 12.65 -17.96 -15.89
C ARG A 345 12.12 -16.56 -15.58
N LEU A 346 12.98 -15.72 -15.04
CA LEU A 346 12.78 -14.27 -14.99
C LEU A 346 13.26 -13.67 -16.32
N GLN A 347 12.35 -13.08 -17.07
CA GLN A 347 12.64 -12.41 -18.33
C GLN A 347 12.85 -10.91 -18.11
N VAL A 348 13.96 -10.37 -18.58
CA VAL A 348 14.18 -8.94 -18.75
C VAL A 348 13.71 -8.57 -20.16
N LYS A 349 12.56 -7.88 -20.25
CA LYS A 349 11.95 -7.49 -21.54
C LYS A 349 12.58 -6.22 -22.11
N GLY A 350 13.15 -5.39 -21.24
CA GLY A 350 13.83 -4.16 -21.57
C GLY A 350 14.38 -3.50 -20.32
N GLY A 351 15.28 -2.56 -20.51
CA GLY A 351 15.84 -1.77 -19.41
C GLY A 351 16.56 -0.54 -19.95
N SER A 352 16.67 0.45 -19.09
CA SER A 352 17.43 1.67 -19.36
C SER A 352 18.00 2.22 -18.05
N VAL A 353 19.11 2.91 -18.14
CA VAL A 353 19.67 3.74 -17.07
C VAL A 353 19.22 5.18 -17.24
N GLU A 354 19.12 5.92 -16.13
CA GLU A 354 18.77 7.33 -16.16
C GLU A 354 19.92 8.18 -16.69
N ALA A 355 19.59 9.34 -17.24
CA ALA A 355 20.59 10.26 -17.80
C ALA A 355 21.66 10.64 -16.74
N GLY A 356 22.93 10.59 -17.14
CA GLY A 356 24.08 10.87 -16.28
C GLY A 356 24.52 9.72 -15.39
N VAL A 357 23.85 8.58 -15.40
CA VAL A 357 24.27 7.37 -14.69
C VAL A 357 25.22 6.57 -15.59
N LYS A 358 26.36 6.16 -15.05
CA LYS A 358 27.30 5.26 -15.75
C LYS A 358 26.86 3.81 -15.59
N GLU A 359 26.57 3.12 -16.69
CA GLU A 359 26.12 1.72 -16.70
C GLU A 359 27.04 0.81 -15.89
N SER A 360 28.36 1.00 -16.00
CA SER A 360 29.36 0.20 -15.28
C SER A 360 29.21 0.24 -13.75
N THR A 361 28.61 1.28 -13.18
CA THR A 361 28.42 1.40 -11.73
C THR A 361 27.18 0.68 -11.23
N VAL A 362 26.21 0.37 -12.11
CA VAL A 362 24.91 -0.17 -11.74
C VAL A 362 24.67 -1.61 -12.23
N ILE A 363 25.45 -2.10 -13.19
CA ILE A 363 25.26 -3.43 -13.77
C ILE A 363 25.41 -4.55 -12.73
N GLU A 364 26.48 -4.54 -11.94
CA GLU A 364 26.70 -5.63 -10.98
C GLU A 364 25.67 -5.62 -9.82
N PRO A 365 25.38 -4.47 -9.15
CA PRO A 365 24.29 -4.39 -8.18
C PRO A 365 22.94 -4.82 -8.78
N LEU A 366 22.65 -4.47 -10.04
CA LEU A 366 21.42 -4.87 -10.71
C LEU A 366 21.38 -6.39 -10.96
N ARG A 367 22.50 -7.00 -11.35
CA ARG A 367 22.61 -8.45 -11.53
C ARG A 367 22.35 -9.21 -10.23
N GLU A 368 22.87 -8.71 -9.11
CA GLU A 368 22.61 -9.26 -7.78
C GLU A 368 21.13 -9.20 -7.42
N GLU A 369 20.48 -8.05 -7.63
CA GLU A 369 19.04 -7.87 -7.39
C GLU A 369 18.17 -8.77 -8.28
N LEU A 370 18.48 -8.88 -9.56
CA LEU A 370 17.79 -9.79 -10.48
C LEU A 370 17.98 -11.25 -10.08
N SER A 371 19.19 -11.63 -9.67
CA SER A 371 19.49 -12.99 -9.20
C SER A 371 18.75 -13.31 -7.91
N SER A 372 18.61 -12.33 -7.03
CA SER A 372 17.83 -12.44 -5.80
C SER A 372 16.33 -12.57 -6.07
N LEU A 373 15.82 -11.79 -7.02
CA LEU A 373 14.40 -11.79 -7.39
C LEU A 373 13.99 -13.07 -8.14
N ALA A 374 14.92 -13.73 -8.83
CA ALA A 374 14.68 -14.96 -9.59
C ALA A 374 14.62 -16.24 -8.73
N LYS A 375 15.04 -16.18 -7.46
CA LYS A 375 14.95 -17.28 -6.48
C LYS A 375 13.57 -17.41 -5.88
#